data_ca5e39ad5315b13363749c15c4f674e7
#
_entry.id   ca5e39ad5315b13363749c15c4f674e7
#
_cell.length_a   1.000
_cell.length_b   1.000
_cell.length_c   1.000
_cell.angle_alpha   90.00
_cell.angle_beta   90.00
_cell.angle_gamma   90.00
#
_symmetry.space_group_name_H-M   'P 1'
#
loop_
_entity.id
_entity.type
_entity.pdbx_description
1 polymer ?
#
loop_
_entity_poly.entity_id
_entity_poly.type
_entity_poly.pdbx_seq_one_letter_code
_entity_poly.pdbx_strand_id
1 'polypeptide(L)'
;MANLKSLAKDTAIYGLSSIVGRFLNYLLVPLYTIKMPAAEGEYGVITNVYAYVALLLVILTYGMETTFFRYANKQGENAEKVYGTTLWSVGVTSILFVILVMTFLQPISDLLQYHDHPEYIACMFTCVAIDAFQCIPFAYLRFQKRPIKFAALKLLFIFMNIALNCIYYIGMGGKDAGTAFYINLICTSVITFFFWKELKGLWYGFDRNLLKRMLSYSWPILILGIAGVLNQSADKMLFPYLYKGVDMKEQLAVYGAVFKIAMIMAMITQAFRFAYEPIVFSKAQDRDSKEYYAVAMKYFIIFTLLAFLAVVGYMNLIRNLIGSDYWTGLYVVPIVMAAEIMMGIYFNLSFWYKLIDKTIWGAIFSGIGCAVLLAVNFIFVPRYGYVACAWGGFAGYATAMVLSYFVGQRENPIQYPLRDICVYVAVAVLLFLCMDEVNRTIPEWGAIVINTLLLLAFVALVVKRDFPLENLPVIGKRFRRQ
;
A
#
# COMPACT_ATOMS: atom_id res chain seq x y z
N MET A 1 10.29 -33.11 -0.99
CA MET A 1 9.55 -32.45 -2.09
C MET A 1 8.07 -32.18 -1.77
N ALA A 2 7.36 -33.04 -1.03
CA ALA A 2 5.95 -32.79 -0.63
C ALA A 2 5.76 -31.51 0.23
N ASN A 3 6.70 -31.20 1.10
CA ASN A 3 6.63 -30.06 2.02
C ASN A 3 6.78 -28.70 1.30
N LEU A 4 7.54 -28.63 0.22
CA LEU A 4 7.77 -27.38 -0.54
C LEU A 4 6.55 -27.01 -1.40
N LYS A 5 5.88 -28.00 -2.00
CA LYS A 5 4.63 -27.78 -2.78
C LYS A 5 3.49 -27.31 -1.88
N SER A 6 3.35 -27.89 -0.69
CA SER A 6 2.34 -27.48 0.30
C SER A 6 2.60 -26.06 0.78
N LEU A 7 3.86 -25.74 1.13
CA LEU A 7 4.24 -24.39 1.55
C LEU A 7 3.99 -23.36 0.46
N ALA A 8 4.35 -23.66 -0.79
CA ALA A 8 4.10 -22.76 -1.93
C ALA A 8 2.59 -22.56 -2.17
N LYS A 9 1.77 -23.63 -2.05
CA LYS A 9 0.32 -23.52 -2.17
C LYS A 9 -0.29 -22.66 -1.07
N ASP A 10 0.11 -22.86 0.18
CA ASP A 10 -0.41 -22.10 1.31
C ASP A 10 -0.02 -20.62 1.20
N THR A 11 1.25 -20.35 0.86
CA THR A 11 1.75 -18.98 0.63
C THR A 11 1.00 -18.30 -0.53
N ALA A 12 0.73 -19.03 -1.61
CA ALA A 12 -0.06 -18.52 -2.74
C ALA A 12 -1.49 -18.17 -2.31
N ILE A 13 -2.16 -19.00 -1.51
CA ILE A 13 -3.52 -18.74 -1.03
C ILE A 13 -3.53 -17.49 -0.13
N TYR A 14 -2.59 -17.35 0.81
CA TYR A 14 -2.49 -16.16 1.67
C TYR A 14 -2.17 -14.89 0.88
N GLY A 15 -1.20 -14.95 -0.03
CA GLY A 15 -0.81 -13.84 -0.87
C GLY A 15 -1.92 -13.41 -1.82
N LEU A 16 -2.49 -14.38 -2.55
CA LEU A 16 -3.56 -14.12 -3.52
C LEU A 16 -4.82 -13.56 -2.84
N SER A 17 -5.25 -14.12 -1.71
CA SER A 17 -6.42 -13.59 -0.98
C SER A 17 -6.21 -12.16 -0.50
N SER A 18 -4.98 -11.79 -0.11
CA SER A 18 -4.65 -10.42 0.29
C SER A 18 -4.60 -9.44 -0.90
N ILE A 19 -4.07 -9.88 -2.05
CA ILE A 19 -4.02 -9.06 -3.28
C ILE A 19 -5.42 -8.90 -3.85
N VAL A 20 -6.17 -10.00 -3.99
CA VAL A 20 -7.57 -9.97 -4.46
C VAL A 20 -8.42 -9.09 -3.55
N GLY A 21 -8.20 -9.18 -2.23
CA GLY A 21 -8.86 -8.35 -1.25
C GLY A 21 -8.67 -6.85 -1.48
N ARG A 22 -7.46 -6.44 -1.74
CA ARG A 22 -7.16 -5.03 -2.07
C ARG A 22 -7.79 -4.62 -3.39
N PHE A 23 -7.67 -5.45 -4.42
CA PHE A 23 -8.27 -5.18 -5.73
C PHE A 23 -9.79 -5.02 -5.63
N LEU A 24 -10.48 -5.88 -4.91
CA LEU A 24 -11.92 -5.80 -4.73
C LEU A 24 -12.35 -4.53 -3.97
N ASN A 25 -11.58 -4.10 -2.97
CA ASN A 25 -11.83 -2.82 -2.31
C ASN A 25 -11.67 -1.61 -3.25
N TYR A 26 -10.86 -1.73 -4.30
CA TYR A 26 -10.78 -0.70 -5.34
C TYR A 26 -12.06 -0.56 -6.14
N LEU A 27 -12.90 -1.59 -6.22
CA LEU A 27 -14.21 -1.52 -6.89
C LEU A 27 -15.18 -0.56 -6.18
N LEU A 28 -14.94 -0.21 -4.91
CA LEU A 28 -15.73 0.81 -4.21
C LEU A 28 -15.37 2.24 -4.63
N VAL A 29 -14.18 2.47 -5.21
CA VAL A 29 -13.78 3.82 -5.63
C VAL A 29 -14.67 4.36 -6.74
N PRO A 30 -14.93 3.64 -7.84
CA PRO A 30 -15.93 4.05 -8.83
C PRO A 30 -17.30 4.32 -8.21
N LEU A 31 -17.75 3.43 -7.32
CA LEU A 31 -19.05 3.57 -6.67
C LEU A 31 -19.15 4.89 -5.89
N TYR A 32 -18.17 5.15 -5.03
CA TYR A 32 -18.15 6.36 -4.21
C TYR A 32 -18.02 7.63 -5.05
N THR A 33 -17.08 7.67 -5.98
CA THR A 33 -16.81 8.86 -6.79
C THR A 33 -17.92 9.20 -7.78
N ILE A 34 -18.71 8.21 -8.22
CA ILE A 34 -19.88 8.45 -9.06
C ILE A 34 -21.09 8.93 -8.23
N LYS A 35 -21.21 8.46 -6.97
CA LYS A 35 -22.36 8.76 -6.12
C LYS A 35 -22.17 9.97 -5.21
N MET A 36 -20.93 10.30 -4.87
CA MET A 36 -20.55 11.44 -4.02
C MET A 36 -19.95 12.53 -4.92
N PRO A 37 -20.62 13.65 -5.18
CA PRO A 37 -20.06 14.78 -5.91
C PRO A 37 -18.79 15.31 -5.24
N ALA A 38 -17.76 15.65 -6.03
CA ALA A 38 -16.49 16.17 -5.49
C ALA A 38 -16.67 17.44 -4.66
N ALA A 39 -17.58 18.32 -5.08
CA ALA A 39 -17.89 19.59 -4.41
C ALA A 39 -18.46 19.39 -2.99
N GLU A 40 -19.17 18.29 -2.70
CA GLU A 40 -19.69 17.96 -1.37
C GLU A 40 -18.56 17.50 -0.44
N GLY A 41 -17.44 16.99 -0.98
CA GLY A 41 -16.25 16.60 -0.24
C GLY A 41 -16.37 15.29 0.55
N GLU A 42 -17.48 14.55 0.43
CA GLU A 42 -17.75 13.31 1.18
C GLU A 42 -16.65 12.26 0.96
N TYR A 43 -16.18 12.09 -0.27
CA TYR A 43 -15.07 11.18 -0.54
C TYR A 43 -13.74 11.65 0.08
N GLY A 44 -13.58 12.97 0.27
CA GLY A 44 -12.46 13.55 1.02
C GLY A 44 -12.50 13.16 2.49
N VAL A 45 -13.69 13.16 3.10
CA VAL A 45 -13.91 12.65 4.47
C VAL A 45 -13.48 11.18 4.57
N ILE A 46 -13.92 10.34 3.65
CA ILE A 46 -13.49 8.93 3.59
C ILE A 46 -11.97 8.85 3.51
N THR A 47 -11.34 9.58 2.60
CA THR A 47 -9.89 9.57 2.38
C THR A 47 -9.12 9.98 3.65
N ASN A 48 -9.55 11.04 4.32
CA ASN A 48 -8.91 11.56 5.53
C ASN A 48 -9.06 10.62 6.73
N VAL A 49 -10.28 10.17 7.00
CA VAL A 49 -10.54 9.26 8.15
C VAL A 49 -9.79 7.94 7.99
N TYR A 50 -9.77 7.36 6.78
CA TYR A 50 -8.98 6.14 6.54
C TYR A 50 -7.47 6.35 6.68
N ALA A 51 -6.95 7.56 6.45
CA ALA A 51 -5.54 7.87 6.71
C ALA A 51 -5.23 7.81 8.22
N TYR A 52 -6.10 8.34 9.08
CA TYR A 52 -5.99 8.18 10.54
C TYR A 52 -6.14 6.72 10.98
N VAL A 53 -7.11 6.01 10.43
CA VAL A 53 -7.32 4.57 10.70
C VAL A 53 -6.07 3.75 10.39
N ALA A 54 -5.40 4.03 9.27
CA ALA A 54 -4.15 3.35 8.91
C ALA A 54 -3.04 3.57 9.97
N LEU A 55 -2.90 4.79 10.49
CA LEU A 55 -1.95 5.09 11.55
C LEU A 55 -2.32 4.42 12.87
N LEU A 56 -3.60 4.53 13.27
CA LEU A 56 -4.10 3.93 14.51
C LEU A 56 -4.00 2.40 14.50
N LEU A 57 -4.20 1.76 13.35
CA LEU A 57 -4.04 0.30 13.22
C LEU A 57 -2.61 -0.12 13.56
N VAL A 58 -1.60 0.61 13.07
CA VAL A 58 -0.20 0.32 13.40
C VAL A 58 0.09 0.57 14.87
N ILE A 59 -0.45 1.66 15.45
CA ILE A 59 -0.28 1.97 16.88
C ILE A 59 -0.95 0.90 17.73
N LEU A 60 -2.17 0.47 17.42
CA LEU A 60 -2.92 -0.50 18.21
C LEU A 60 -2.43 -1.94 18.08
N THR A 61 -1.82 -2.29 16.95
CA THR A 61 -1.18 -3.59 16.75
C THR A 61 0.25 -3.64 17.30
N TYR A 62 0.90 -2.48 17.44
CA TYR A 62 2.26 -2.26 17.96
C TYR A 62 3.26 -3.39 17.65
N GLY A 63 3.22 -3.91 16.43
CA GLY A 63 4.13 -4.96 15.95
C GLY A 63 3.88 -6.34 16.55
N MET A 64 2.78 -6.56 17.28
CA MET A 64 2.47 -7.82 17.96
C MET A 64 2.21 -8.99 17.00
N GLU A 65 1.74 -8.73 15.79
CA GLU A 65 1.59 -9.78 14.78
C GLU A 65 2.95 -10.44 14.44
N THR A 66 3.94 -9.64 14.14
CA THR A 66 5.31 -10.12 13.84
C THR A 66 5.94 -10.75 15.07
N THR A 67 5.73 -10.14 16.22
CA THR A 67 6.23 -10.62 17.51
C THR A 67 5.64 -11.99 17.87
N PHE A 68 4.33 -12.17 17.64
CA PHE A 68 3.67 -13.45 17.82
C PHE A 68 4.36 -14.55 17.00
N PHE A 69 4.57 -14.34 15.70
CA PHE A 69 5.23 -15.35 14.85
C PHE A 69 6.63 -15.68 15.32
N ARG A 70 7.40 -14.68 15.75
CA ARG A 70 8.75 -14.92 16.28
C ARG A 70 8.75 -15.79 17.51
N TYR A 71 7.92 -15.44 18.50
CA TYR A 71 7.92 -16.14 19.81
C TYR A 71 7.19 -17.48 19.72
N ALA A 72 6.13 -17.62 18.94
CA ALA A 72 5.42 -18.88 18.75
C ALA A 72 6.26 -19.97 18.05
N ASN A 73 7.27 -19.56 17.24
CA ASN A 73 8.21 -20.49 16.61
C ASN A 73 9.54 -20.64 17.36
N LYS A 74 9.71 -19.96 18.51
CA LYS A 74 10.95 -20.02 19.28
C LYS A 74 11.00 -21.29 20.13
N GLN A 75 12.12 -22.03 20.06
CA GLN A 75 12.35 -23.19 20.90
C GLN A 75 12.27 -22.83 22.39
N GLY A 76 11.59 -23.65 23.18
CA GLY A 76 11.40 -23.43 24.61
C GLY A 76 10.24 -22.53 25.02
N GLU A 77 9.53 -21.91 24.06
CA GLU A 77 8.30 -21.14 24.35
C GLU A 77 7.05 -21.97 24.00
N ASN A 78 6.01 -21.85 24.83
CA ASN A 78 4.72 -22.48 24.58
C ASN A 78 3.88 -21.59 23.63
N ALA A 79 3.66 -22.04 22.40
CA ALA A 79 2.95 -21.28 21.37
C ALA A 79 1.52 -20.88 21.78
N GLU A 80 0.80 -21.74 22.53
CA GLU A 80 -0.54 -21.41 23.04
C GLU A 80 -0.49 -20.28 24.04
N LYS A 81 0.49 -20.31 24.95
CA LYS A 81 0.69 -19.24 25.95
C LYS A 81 1.14 -17.93 25.30
N VAL A 82 1.99 -18.01 24.24
CA VAL A 82 2.35 -16.84 23.42
C VAL A 82 1.11 -16.27 22.76
N TYR A 83 0.25 -17.10 22.17
CA TYR A 83 -1.00 -16.68 21.56
C TYR A 83 -1.94 -16.02 22.57
N GLY A 84 -2.20 -16.67 23.71
CA GLY A 84 -3.06 -16.14 24.78
C GLY A 84 -2.56 -14.79 25.30
N THR A 85 -1.26 -14.69 25.59
CA THR A 85 -0.63 -13.43 26.06
C THR A 85 -0.77 -12.32 25.03
N THR A 86 -0.55 -12.61 23.75
CA THR A 86 -0.70 -11.64 22.66
C THR A 86 -2.14 -11.19 22.50
N LEU A 87 -3.08 -12.14 22.52
CA LEU A 87 -4.51 -11.87 22.36
C LEU A 87 -5.05 -11.01 23.51
N TRP A 88 -4.67 -11.30 24.76
CA TRP A 88 -4.99 -10.47 25.91
C TRP A 88 -4.39 -9.08 25.81
N SER A 89 -3.12 -8.97 25.44
CA SER A 89 -2.44 -7.68 25.33
C SER A 89 -3.14 -6.76 24.32
N VAL A 90 -3.36 -7.23 23.08
CA VAL A 90 -4.00 -6.43 22.03
C VAL A 90 -5.48 -6.21 22.35
N GLY A 91 -6.17 -7.19 22.93
CA GLY A 91 -7.58 -7.06 23.34
C GLY A 91 -7.78 -5.97 24.38
N VAL A 92 -6.97 -5.97 25.44
CA VAL A 92 -7.05 -4.95 26.51
C VAL A 92 -6.71 -3.56 25.97
N THR A 93 -5.64 -3.43 25.16
CA THR A 93 -5.30 -2.11 24.56
C THR A 93 -6.37 -1.61 23.61
N SER A 94 -7.01 -2.48 22.81
CA SER A 94 -8.12 -2.13 21.95
C SER A 94 -9.35 -1.66 22.74
N ILE A 95 -9.72 -2.35 23.82
CA ILE A 95 -10.84 -1.96 24.68
C ILE A 95 -10.55 -0.63 25.38
N LEU A 96 -9.35 -0.46 25.96
CA LEU A 96 -8.95 0.80 26.60
C LEU A 96 -8.97 1.96 25.61
N PHE A 97 -8.53 1.73 24.37
CA PHE A 97 -8.59 2.73 23.31
C PHE A 97 -10.03 3.14 23.00
N VAL A 98 -10.96 2.18 22.85
CA VAL A 98 -12.39 2.49 22.61
C VAL A 98 -12.99 3.29 23.78
N ILE A 99 -12.69 2.88 25.03
CA ILE A 99 -13.16 3.62 26.22
C ILE A 99 -12.61 5.06 26.19
N LEU A 100 -11.33 5.24 25.90
CA LEU A 100 -10.71 6.55 25.81
C LEU A 100 -11.37 7.40 24.72
N VAL A 101 -11.55 6.84 23.53
CA VAL A 101 -12.19 7.55 22.41
C VAL A 101 -13.62 7.94 22.74
N MET A 102 -14.42 7.05 23.35
CA MET A 102 -15.81 7.36 23.72
C MET A 102 -15.89 8.39 24.84
N THR A 103 -14.96 8.37 25.79
CA THR A 103 -14.90 9.35 26.90
C THR A 103 -14.52 10.74 26.39
N PHE A 104 -13.61 10.83 25.43
CA PHE A 104 -13.09 12.09 24.87
C PHE A 104 -13.55 12.31 23.44
N LEU A 105 -14.75 11.80 23.08
CA LEU A 105 -15.20 11.82 21.69
C LEU A 105 -15.27 13.22 21.10
N GLN A 106 -15.90 14.17 21.81
CA GLN A 106 -16.04 15.53 21.31
C GLN A 106 -14.68 16.24 21.16
N PRO A 107 -13.80 16.27 22.18
CA PRO A 107 -12.46 16.86 22.04
C PRO A 107 -11.62 16.24 20.90
N ILE A 108 -11.72 14.93 20.68
CA ILE A 108 -11.01 14.24 19.59
C ILE A 108 -11.59 14.65 18.24
N SER A 109 -12.92 14.69 18.13
CA SER A 109 -13.62 15.09 16.90
C SER A 109 -13.33 16.54 16.54
N ASP A 110 -13.30 17.44 17.52
CA ASP A 110 -12.94 18.84 17.33
C ASP A 110 -11.48 19.00 16.85
N LEU A 111 -10.57 18.24 17.47
CA LEU A 111 -9.16 18.22 17.06
C LEU A 111 -9.01 17.75 15.61
N LEU A 112 -9.78 16.75 15.20
CA LEU A 112 -9.72 16.19 13.84
C LEU A 112 -10.58 16.95 12.83
N GLN A 113 -11.23 18.06 13.23
CA GLN A 113 -12.12 18.91 12.41
C GLN A 113 -13.42 18.19 11.98
N TYR A 114 -13.92 17.30 12.83
CA TYR A 114 -15.18 16.57 12.67
C TYR A 114 -16.19 16.91 13.78
N HIS A 115 -16.23 18.19 14.21
CA HIS A 115 -17.10 18.66 15.30
C HIS A 115 -18.60 18.41 15.01
N ASP A 116 -19.02 18.51 13.73
CA ASP A 116 -20.39 18.29 13.31
C ASP A 116 -20.77 16.80 13.19
N HIS A 117 -19.75 15.91 13.07
CA HIS A 117 -19.93 14.47 12.83
C HIS A 117 -19.03 13.61 13.74
N PRO A 118 -19.14 13.74 15.08
CA PRO A 118 -18.34 12.94 16.00
C PRO A 118 -18.60 11.44 15.86
N GLU A 119 -19.79 11.06 15.36
CA GLU A 119 -20.14 9.66 15.07
C GLU A 119 -19.22 9.00 14.05
N TYR A 120 -18.64 9.74 13.10
CA TYR A 120 -17.67 9.18 12.14
C TYR A 120 -16.40 8.71 12.85
N ILE A 121 -15.92 9.51 13.80
CA ILE A 121 -14.76 9.19 14.63
C ILE A 121 -15.07 8.02 15.56
N ALA A 122 -16.21 8.05 16.26
CA ALA A 122 -16.64 6.97 17.13
C ALA A 122 -16.71 5.63 16.36
N CYS A 123 -17.34 5.63 15.20
CA CYS A 123 -17.51 4.47 14.34
C CYS A 123 -16.19 3.90 13.87
N MET A 124 -15.35 4.73 13.22
CA MET A 124 -14.13 4.27 12.58
C MET A 124 -13.01 3.95 13.56
N PHE A 125 -12.95 4.65 14.70
CA PHE A 125 -11.96 4.34 15.74
C PHE A 125 -12.35 3.07 16.52
N THR A 126 -13.64 2.79 16.66
CA THR A 126 -14.11 1.47 17.15
C THR A 126 -13.80 0.38 16.13
N CYS A 127 -14.04 0.62 14.85
CA CYS A 127 -13.71 -0.31 13.78
C CYS A 127 -12.22 -0.69 13.79
N VAL A 128 -11.32 0.30 13.86
CA VAL A 128 -9.87 0.03 13.87
C VAL A 128 -9.42 -0.71 15.14
N ALA A 129 -10.06 -0.49 16.27
CA ALA A 129 -9.78 -1.24 17.50
C ALA A 129 -10.14 -2.73 17.34
N ILE A 130 -11.27 -3.02 16.70
CA ILE A 130 -11.69 -4.39 16.38
C ILE A 130 -10.74 -5.01 15.34
N ASP A 131 -10.34 -4.27 14.29
CA ASP A 131 -9.40 -4.73 13.27
C ASP A 131 -8.02 -5.05 13.88
N ALA A 132 -7.54 -4.22 14.81
CA ALA A 132 -6.30 -4.46 15.53
C ALA A 132 -6.39 -5.75 16.37
N PHE A 133 -7.50 -5.96 17.05
CA PHE A 133 -7.76 -7.20 17.79
C PHE A 133 -7.79 -8.42 16.85
N GLN A 134 -8.51 -8.34 15.74
CA GLN A 134 -8.64 -9.43 14.75
C GLN A 134 -7.29 -9.79 14.09
N CYS A 135 -6.33 -8.88 14.05
CA CYS A 135 -5.00 -9.14 13.50
C CYS A 135 -4.36 -10.39 14.14
N ILE A 136 -4.57 -10.60 15.44
CA ILE A 136 -3.98 -11.72 16.19
C ILE A 136 -4.67 -13.06 15.86
N PRO A 137 -6.01 -13.22 15.86
CA PRO A 137 -6.69 -14.41 15.34
C PRO A 137 -6.32 -14.74 13.89
N PHE A 138 -6.22 -13.74 13.01
CA PHE A 138 -5.75 -13.94 11.63
C PHE A 138 -4.29 -14.45 11.58
N ALA A 139 -3.40 -13.91 12.41
CA ALA A 139 -2.03 -14.41 12.54
C ALA A 139 -1.99 -15.85 13.05
N TYR A 140 -2.85 -16.19 14.00
CA TYR A 140 -2.96 -17.55 14.54
C TYR A 140 -3.45 -18.56 13.49
N LEU A 141 -4.43 -18.19 12.64
CA LEU A 141 -4.85 -19.04 11.51
C LEU A 141 -3.68 -19.33 10.55
N ARG A 142 -2.81 -18.34 10.30
CA ARG A 142 -1.61 -18.55 9.48
C ARG A 142 -0.59 -19.46 10.18
N PHE A 143 -0.39 -19.27 11.47
CA PHE A 143 0.48 -20.13 12.28
C PHE A 143 -0.01 -21.59 12.27
N GLN A 144 -1.32 -21.80 12.41
CA GLN A 144 -1.95 -23.13 12.35
C GLN A 144 -2.05 -23.71 10.93
N LYS A 145 -1.55 -23.03 9.89
CA LYS A 145 -1.64 -23.44 8.48
C LYS A 145 -3.09 -23.70 8.03
N ARG A 146 -4.00 -22.80 8.36
CA ARG A 146 -5.41 -22.82 7.96
C ARG A 146 -5.72 -21.76 6.88
N PRO A 147 -5.13 -21.88 5.66
CA PRO A 147 -5.24 -20.86 4.63
C PRO A 147 -6.67 -20.66 4.12
N ILE A 148 -7.46 -21.74 4.04
CA ILE A 148 -8.84 -21.68 3.53
C ILE A 148 -9.72 -20.83 4.46
N LYS A 149 -9.66 -21.03 5.79
CA LYS A 149 -10.44 -20.22 6.74
C LYS A 149 -10.00 -18.76 6.70
N PHE A 150 -8.69 -18.50 6.65
CA PHE A 150 -8.14 -17.16 6.50
C PHE A 150 -8.68 -16.46 5.25
N ALA A 151 -8.56 -17.10 4.08
CA ALA A 151 -9.04 -16.55 2.81
C ALA A 151 -10.56 -16.35 2.80
N ALA A 152 -11.31 -17.34 3.29
CA ALA A 152 -12.78 -17.27 3.35
C ALA A 152 -13.26 -16.08 4.19
N LEU A 153 -12.68 -15.84 5.37
CA LEU A 153 -13.06 -14.71 6.22
C LEU A 153 -12.69 -13.36 5.59
N LYS A 154 -11.50 -13.26 4.97
CA LYS A 154 -11.10 -12.04 4.23
C LYS A 154 -12.03 -11.75 3.05
N LEU A 155 -12.36 -12.77 2.26
CA LEU A 155 -13.26 -12.61 1.11
C LEU A 155 -14.71 -12.34 1.55
N LEU A 156 -15.18 -12.97 2.64
CA LEU A 156 -16.49 -12.71 3.20
C LEU A 156 -16.63 -11.25 3.63
N PHE A 157 -15.64 -10.70 4.36
CA PHE A 157 -15.60 -9.29 4.72
C PHE A 157 -15.77 -8.39 3.48
N ILE A 158 -14.95 -8.63 2.45
CA ILE A 158 -14.94 -7.80 1.25
C ILE A 158 -16.26 -7.92 0.50
N PHE A 159 -16.77 -9.14 0.33
CA PHE A 159 -18.05 -9.37 -0.34
C PHE A 159 -19.20 -8.67 0.39
N MET A 160 -19.29 -8.79 1.72
CA MET A 160 -20.30 -8.11 2.53
C MET A 160 -20.16 -6.58 2.40
N ASN A 161 -18.94 -6.07 2.49
CA ASN A 161 -18.66 -4.64 2.39
C ASN A 161 -19.10 -4.09 1.02
N ILE A 162 -18.74 -4.75 -0.07
CA ILE A 162 -19.16 -4.34 -1.42
C ILE A 162 -20.65 -4.46 -1.58
N ALA A 163 -21.28 -5.58 -1.18
CA ALA A 163 -22.71 -5.79 -1.33
C ALA A 163 -23.54 -4.75 -0.59
N LEU A 164 -23.21 -4.48 0.67
CA LEU A 164 -23.93 -3.48 1.47
C LEU A 164 -23.74 -2.06 0.92
N ASN A 165 -22.53 -1.71 0.48
CA ASN A 165 -22.29 -0.42 -0.17
C ASN A 165 -23.08 -0.31 -1.49
N CYS A 166 -23.14 -1.34 -2.33
CA CYS A 166 -23.94 -1.34 -3.55
C CYS A 166 -25.45 -1.19 -3.22
N ILE A 167 -25.95 -1.90 -2.23
CA ILE A 167 -27.35 -1.79 -1.80
C ILE A 167 -27.65 -0.35 -1.39
N TYR A 168 -26.82 0.28 -0.59
CA TYR A 168 -27.05 1.64 -0.12
C TYR A 168 -26.87 2.69 -1.22
N TYR A 169 -25.72 2.73 -1.90
CA TYR A 169 -25.44 3.80 -2.86
C TYR A 169 -26.15 3.64 -4.20
N ILE A 170 -26.41 2.39 -4.66
CA ILE A 170 -27.13 2.15 -5.91
C ILE A 170 -28.62 1.96 -5.63
N GLY A 171 -28.99 1.11 -4.67
CA GLY A 171 -30.37 0.73 -4.42
C GLY A 171 -31.16 1.82 -3.71
N MET A 172 -30.58 2.48 -2.69
CA MET A 172 -31.25 3.49 -1.88
C MET A 172 -30.89 4.93 -2.28
N GLY A 173 -29.88 5.12 -3.16
CA GLY A 173 -29.48 6.44 -3.65
C GLY A 173 -28.71 7.29 -2.63
N GLY A 174 -28.06 6.65 -1.64
CA GLY A 174 -27.24 7.33 -0.63
C GLY A 174 -26.04 8.09 -1.21
N LYS A 175 -25.54 9.09 -0.48
CA LYS A 175 -24.42 9.94 -0.91
C LYS A 175 -23.44 10.29 0.22
N ASP A 176 -23.77 9.99 1.48
CA ASP A 176 -23.01 10.37 2.66
C ASP A 176 -21.83 9.40 2.93
N ALA A 177 -20.73 9.92 3.47
CA ALA A 177 -19.58 9.14 3.91
C ALA A 177 -19.86 8.28 5.15
N GLY A 178 -20.73 8.76 6.04
CA GLY A 178 -21.02 8.10 7.31
C GLY A 178 -21.51 6.67 7.15
N THR A 179 -22.40 6.43 6.17
CA THR A 179 -22.90 5.08 5.93
C THR A 179 -21.81 4.10 5.48
N ALA A 180 -20.79 4.55 4.72
CA ALA A 180 -19.64 3.70 4.41
C ALA A 180 -18.89 3.27 5.68
N PHE A 181 -18.79 4.14 6.68
CA PHE A 181 -18.18 3.84 7.97
C PHE A 181 -18.99 2.85 8.79
N TYR A 182 -20.33 3.04 8.86
CA TYR A 182 -21.23 2.09 9.54
C TYR A 182 -21.19 0.70 8.89
N ILE A 183 -21.22 0.63 7.57
CA ILE A 183 -21.08 -0.64 6.83
C ILE A 183 -19.77 -1.33 7.18
N ASN A 184 -18.65 -0.57 7.21
CA ASN A 184 -17.36 -1.13 7.57
C ASN A 184 -17.35 -1.70 9.00
N LEU A 185 -17.89 -0.95 9.98
CA LEU A 185 -18.02 -1.41 11.36
C LEU A 185 -18.88 -2.67 11.49
N ILE A 186 -20.02 -2.73 10.78
CA ILE A 186 -20.87 -3.91 10.75
C ILE A 186 -20.12 -5.12 10.20
N CYS A 187 -19.46 -4.96 9.05
CA CYS A 187 -18.70 -6.04 8.41
C CYS A 187 -17.57 -6.55 9.32
N THR A 188 -16.79 -5.65 9.91
CA THR A 188 -15.72 -6.00 10.86
C THR A 188 -16.28 -6.71 12.08
N SER A 189 -17.39 -6.23 12.65
CA SER A 189 -18.03 -6.85 13.80
C SER A 189 -18.53 -8.27 13.48
N VAL A 190 -19.16 -8.47 12.34
CA VAL A 190 -19.64 -9.79 11.89
C VAL A 190 -18.48 -10.76 11.76
N ILE A 191 -17.35 -10.35 11.18
CA ILE A 191 -16.17 -11.23 11.06
C ILE A 191 -15.62 -11.64 12.43
N THR A 192 -15.72 -10.78 13.45
CA THR A 192 -15.28 -11.13 14.81
C THR A 192 -15.99 -12.36 15.36
N PHE A 193 -17.28 -12.53 15.08
CA PHE A 193 -18.04 -13.71 15.54
C PHE A 193 -17.52 -15.03 14.95
N PHE A 194 -16.94 -15.01 13.76
CA PHE A 194 -16.37 -16.22 13.15
C PHE A 194 -15.05 -16.66 13.78
N PHE A 195 -14.46 -15.86 14.66
CA PHE A 195 -13.28 -16.21 15.44
C PHE A 195 -13.59 -16.90 16.77
N TRP A 196 -14.83 -17.26 17.07
CA TRP A 196 -15.22 -17.88 18.33
C TRP A 196 -14.37 -19.07 18.77
N LYS A 197 -13.81 -19.85 17.83
CA LYS A 197 -12.88 -20.93 18.10
C LYS A 197 -11.49 -20.43 18.50
N GLU A 198 -11.02 -19.40 17.83
CA GLU A 198 -9.72 -18.76 18.05
C GLU A 198 -9.74 -17.93 19.35
N LEU A 199 -10.90 -17.38 19.72
CA LEU A 199 -11.08 -16.66 20.99
C LEU A 199 -10.90 -17.55 22.23
N LYS A 200 -10.96 -18.89 22.08
CA LYS A 200 -10.56 -19.81 23.16
C LYS A 200 -9.11 -19.61 23.60
N GLY A 201 -8.29 -18.96 22.78
CA GLY A 201 -6.95 -18.55 23.16
C GLY A 201 -6.88 -17.64 24.40
N LEU A 202 -7.95 -16.95 24.76
CA LEU A 202 -8.05 -16.19 26.00
C LEU A 202 -7.91 -17.10 27.25
N TRP A 203 -8.24 -18.36 27.13
CA TRP A 203 -8.13 -19.36 28.20
C TRP A 203 -6.72 -19.99 28.30
N TYR A 204 -5.81 -19.73 27.34
CA TYR A 204 -4.43 -20.24 27.38
C TYR A 204 -3.54 -19.52 28.41
N GLY A 205 -4.10 -18.51 29.05
CA GLY A 205 -3.46 -17.74 30.12
C GLY A 205 -2.61 -16.58 29.63
N PHE A 206 -2.26 -15.72 30.58
CA PHE A 206 -1.46 -14.52 30.37
C PHE A 206 -0.13 -14.63 31.13
N ASP A 207 0.96 -14.27 30.49
CA ASP A 207 2.29 -14.24 31.10
C ASP A 207 2.93 -12.86 31.00
N ARG A 208 3.03 -12.18 32.14
CA ARG A 208 3.59 -10.82 32.20
C ARG A 208 5.08 -10.78 31.83
N ASN A 209 5.85 -11.79 32.19
CA ASN A 209 7.28 -11.83 31.87
C ASN A 209 7.49 -12.06 30.35
N LEU A 210 6.69 -12.94 29.77
CA LEU A 210 6.66 -13.16 28.35
C LEU A 210 6.26 -11.87 27.61
N LEU A 211 5.20 -11.19 28.05
CA LEU A 211 4.76 -9.92 27.46
C LEU A 211 5.87 -8.87 27.50
N LYS A 212 6.58 -8.71 28.62
CA LYS A 212 7.69 -7.75 28.72
C LYS A 212 8.78 -8.02 27.67
N ARG A 213 9.15 -9.29 27.46
CA ARG A 213 10.12 -9.68 26.44
C ARG A 213 9.60 -9.42 25.03
N MET A 214 8.31 -9.69 24.78
CA MET A 214 7.66 -9.45 23.51
C MET A 214 7.58 -7.95 23.20
N LEU A 215 7.22 -7.11 24.16
CA LEU A 215 7.17 -5.65 24.00
C LEU A 215 8.55 -5.06 23.71
N SER A 216 9.60 -5.55 24.36
CA SER A 216 10.98 -5.14 24.06
C SER A 216 11.38 -5.41 22.62
N TYR A 217 10.82 -6.44 22.00
CA TYR A 217 11.05 -6.74 20.60
C TYR A 217 10.11 -5.97 19.64
N SER A 218 8.87 -5.71 20.07
CA SER A 218 7.85 -5.13 19.20
C SER A 218 7.95 -3.61 19.04
N TRP A 219 8.47 -2.88 20.03
CA TRP A 219 8.50 -1.42 19.99
C TRP A 219 9.31 -0.82 18.84
N PRO A 220 10.48 -1.38 18.40
CA PRO A 220 11.15 -0.89 17.19
C PRO A 220 10.33 -1.13 15.93
N ILE A 221 9.57 -2.23 15.87
CA ILE A 221 8.68 -2.56 14.75
C ILE A 221 7.54 -1.54 14.68
N LEU A 222 7.01 -1.12 15.84
CA LEU A 222 6.01 -0.05 15.91
C LEU A 222 6.53 1.26 15.30
N ILE A 223 7.73 1.69 15.69
CA ILE A 223 8.32 2.94 15.14
C ILE A 223 8.50 2.87 13.63
N LEU A 224 9.02 1.74 13.13
CA LEU A 224 9.16 1.52 11.69
C LEU A 224 7.79 1.52 10.97
N GLY A 225 6.78 0.92 11.60
CA GLY A 225 5.41 0.91 11.08
C GLY A 225 4.81 2.30 11.01
N ILE A 226 4.95 3.11 12.07
CA ILE A 226 4.49 4.51 12.10
C ILE A 226 5.18 5.32 10.99
N ALA A 227 6.50 5.24 10.88
CA ALA A 227 7.24 5.93 9.83
C ALA A 227 6.76 5.51 8.42
N GLY A 228 6.49 4.22 8.22
CA GLY A 228 5.95 3.70 6.96
C GLY A 228 4.57 4.28 6.61
N VAL A 229 3.66 4.34 7.57
CA VAL A 229 2.32 4.90 7.35
C VAL A 229 2.37 6.40 7.16
N LEU A 230 3.21 7.13 7.91
CA LEU A 230 3.37 8.58 7.73
C LEU A 230 3.88 8.91 6.33
N ASN A 231 4.86 8.17 5.80
CA ASN A 231 5.32 8.35 4.43
C ASN A 231 4.21 8.15 3.37
N GLN A 232 3.18 7.36 3.66
CA GLN A 232 2.12 7.03 2.72
C GLN A 232 0.84 7.86 2.89
N SER A 233 0.59 8.40 4.08
CA SER A 233 -0.71 8.97 4.44
C SER A 233 -0.65 10.31 5.17
N ALA A 234 0.54 10.79 5.58
CA ALA A 234 0.65 12.05 6.33
C ALA A 234 0.12 13.26 5.55
N ASP A 235 0.30 13.27 4.23
CA ASP A 235 -0.25 14.27 3.33
C ASP A 235 -1.77 14.40 3.47
N LYS A 236 -2.49 13.29 3.48
CA LYS A 236 -3.95 13.24 3.60
C LYS A 236 -4.44 13.59 5.01
N MET A 237 -3.66 13.25 6.04
CA MET A 237 -3.98 13.58 7.43
C MET A 237 -3.78 15.07 7.71
N LEU A 238 -2.68 15.65 7.18
CA LEU A 238 -2.30 17.03 7.44
C LEU A 238 -3.00 18.04 6.53
N PHE A 239 -3.51 17.60 5.39
CA PHE A 239 -4.11 18.48 4.38
C PHE A 239 -5.16 19.44 4.95
N PRO A 240 -6.15 19.01 5.77
CA PRO A 240 -7.15 19.91 6.35
C PRO A 240 -6.58 20.99 7.28
N TYR A 241 -5.41 20.74 7.87
CA TYR A 241 -4.75 21.70 8.75
C TYR A 241 -3.90 22.71 7.98
N LEU A 242 -3.33 22.29 6.87
CA LEU A 242 -2.39 23.08 6.07
C LEU A 242 -3.10 23.94 5.02
N TYR A 243 -4.10 23.36 4.35
CA TYR A 243 -4.86 24.08 3.32
C TYR A 243 -6.13 24.71 3.91
N LYS A 244 -6.27 26.03 3.77
CA LYS A 244 -7.38 26.82 4.33
C LYS A 244 -8.31 27.41 3.27
N GLY A 245 -8.25 26.92 2.02
CA GLY A 245 -9.19 27.30 0.96
C GLY A 245 -10.62 26.84 1.25
N VAL A 246 -11.59 27.54 0.69
CA VAL A 246 -13.03 27.22 0.81
C VAL A 246 -13.33 25.83 0.20
N ASP A 247 -12.52 25.42 -0.78
CA ASP A 247 -12.60 24.16 -1.51
C ASP A 247 -11.77 23.02 -0.90
N MET A 248 -11.37 23.14 0.37
CA MET A 248 -10.49 22.17 1.06
C MET A 248 -11.04 20.74 0.96
N LYS A 249 -12.33 20.55 1.23
CA LYS A 249 -12.97 19.23 1.19
C LYS A 249 -13.00 18.64 -0.22
N GLU A 250 -13.30 19.49 -1.21
CA GLU A 250 -13.29 19.11 -2.63
C GLU A 250 -11.89 18.71 -3.08
N GLN A 251 -10.87 19.52 -2.78
CA GLN A 251 -9.49 19.21 -3.14
C GLN A 251 -9.01 17.88 -2.53
N LEU A 252 -9.36 17.63 -1.28
CA LEU A 252 -9.02 16.37 -0.62
C LEU A 252 -9.76 15.17 -1.24
N ALA A 253 -11.00 15.36 -1.65
CA ALA A 253 -11.80 14.36 -2.35
C ALA A 253 -11.17 14.01 -3.71
N VAL A 254 -10.86 15.03 -4.51
CA VAL A 254 -10.19 14.88 -5.82
C VAL A 254 -8.86 14.16 -5.65
N TYR A 255 -8.02 14.62 -4.70
CA TYR A 255 -6.73 13.98 -4.43
C TYR A 255 -6.87 12.51 -4.03
N GLY A 256 -7.82 12.21 -3.14
CA GLY A 256 -8.10 10.84 -2.72
C GLY A 256 -8.48 9.92 -3.88
N ALA A 257 -9.30 10.39 -4.81
CA ALA A 257 -9.74 9.61 -5.97
C ALA A 257 -8.60 9.35 -6.95
N VAL A 258 -7.86 10.38 -7.34
CA VAL A 258 -6.75 10.23 -8.31
C VAL A 258 -5.57 9.47 -7.72
N PHE A 259 -5.32 9.61 -6.41
CA PHE A 259 -4.33 8.81 -5.71
C PHE A 259 -4.62 7.31 -5.81
N LYS A 260 -5.90 6.90 -5.80
CA LYS A 260 -6.27 5.49 -5.97
C LYS A 260 -5.89 4.96 -7.34
N ILE A 261 -6.02 5.74 -8.41
CA ILE A 261 -5.54 5.34 -9.74
C ILE A 261 -4.01 5.09 -9.70
N ALA A 262 -3.26 6.00 -9.11
CA ALA A 262 -1.80 5.87 -9.00
C ALA A 262 -1.36 4.68 -8.15
N MET A 263 -2.17 4.25 -7.18
CA MET A 263 -1.89 3.08 -6.32
C MET A 263 -1.76 1.75 -7.07
N ILE A 264 -2.16 1.69 -8.35
CA ILE A 264 -1.85 0.54 -9.22
C ILE A 264 -0.34 0.26 -9.23
N MET A 265 0.49 1.31 -9.21
CA MET A 265 1.95 1.16 -9.12
C MET A 265 2.41 0.56 -7.79
N ALA A 266 1.80 0.95 -6.68
CA ALA A 266 2.08 0.36 -5.38
C ALA A 266 1.73 -1.14 -5.34
N MET A 267 0.61 -1.54 -5.97
CA MET A 267 0.23 -2.96 -6.08
C MET A 267 1.22 -3.75 -6.93
N ILE A 268 1.69 -3.19 -8.04
CA ILE A 268 2.73 -3.79 -8.90
C ILE A 268 4.02 -3.97 -8.10
N THR A 269 4.49 -2.92 -7.43
CA THR A 269 5.69 -2.96 -6.59
C THR A 269 5.57 -4.03 -5.50
N GLN A 270 4.40 -4.14 -4.87
CA GLN A 270 4.17 -5.12 -3.83
C GLN A 270 4.13 -6.57 -4.37
N ALA A 271 3.49 -6.79 -5.52
CA ALA A 271 3.48 -8.09 -6.19
C ALA A 271 4.91 -8.53 -6.56
N PHE A 272 5.69 -7.63 -7.12
CA PHE A 272 7.12 -7.88 -7.40
C PHE A 272 7.89 -8.22 -6.12
N ARG A 273 7.72 -7.46 -5.06
CA ARG A 273 8.37 -7.69 -3.78
C ARG A 273 8.07 -9.08 -3.22
N PHE A 274 6.83 -9.52 -3.22
CA PHE A 274 6.43 -10.85 -2.75
C PHE A 274 7.11 -11.98 -3.54
N ALA A 275 7.27 -11.81 -4.85
CA ALA A 275 7.93 -12.80 -5.69
C ALA A 275 9.46 -12.76 -5.54
N TYR A 276 10.04 -11.57 -5.40
CA TYR A 276 11.47 -11.34 -5.48
C TYR A 276 12.20 -11.53 -4.14
N GLU A 277 11.60 -11.08 -3.03
CA GLU A 277 12.23 -11.12 -1.69
C GLU A 277 12.74 -12.51 -1.26
N PRO A 278 11.98 -13.61 -1.43
CA PRO A 278 12.46 -14.96 -1.12
C PRO A 278 13.66 -15.38 -1.96
N ILE A 279 13.68 -14.96 -3.24
CA ILE A 279 14.75 -15.31 -4.17
C ILE A 279 16.05 -14.60 -3.77
N VAL A 280 15.95 -13.32 -3.38
CA VAL A 280 17.12 -12.54 -2.90
C VAL A 280 17.78 -13.23 -1.71
N PHE A 281 17.01 -13.60 -0.70
CA PHE A 281 17.56 -14.25 0.48
C PHE A 281 18.10 -15.66 0.20
N SER A 282 17.48 -16.42 -0.72
CA SER A 282 18.00 -17.73 -1.09
C SER A 282 19.33 -17.66 -1.84
N LYS A 283 19.55 -16.59 -2.60
CA LYS A 283 20.78 -16.35 -3.38
C LYS A 283 21.83 -15.49 -2.68
N ALA A 284 21.59 -15.12 -1.42
CA ALA A 284 22.45 -14.19 -0.69
C ALA A 284 23.93 -14.63 -0.59
N GLN A 285 24.19 -15.95 -0.61
CA GLN A 285 25.53 -16.55 -0.51
C GLN A 285 26.14 -16.91 -1.88
N ASP A 286 25.40 -16.77 -2.98
CA ASP A 286 25.89 -17.08 -4.31
C ASP A 286 26.93 -16.03 -4.76
N ARG A 287 27.97 -16.46 -5.49
CA ARG A 287 28.99 -15.54 -6.02
C ARG A 287 28.43 -14.48 -6.96
N ASP A 288 27.38 -14.82 -7.70
CA ASP A 288 26.75 -13.96 -8.72
C ASP A 288 25.54 -13.19 -8.17
N SER A 289 25.36 -13.17 -6.83
CA SER A 289 24.20 -12.54 -6.20
C SER A 289 24.05 -11.05 -6.53
N LYS A 290 25.16 -10.30 -6.55
CA LYS A 290 25.17 -8.86 -6.87
C LYS A 290 24.76 -8.57 -8.30
N GLU A 291 25.22 -9.37 -9.26
CA GLU A 291 24.81 -9.26 -10.67
C GLU A 291 23.31 -9.55 -10.81
N TYR A 292 22.82 -10.59 -10.15
CA TYR A 292 21.39 -10.90 -10.13
C TYR A 292 20.57 -9.74 -9.59
N TYR A 293 21.00 -9.08 -8.51
CA TYR A 293 20.29 -7.92 -7.95
C TYR A 293 20.28 -6.71 -8.92
N ALA A 294 21.38 -6.48 -9.60
CA ALA A 294 21.49 -5.41 -10.60
C ALA A 294 20.57 -5.64 -11.79
N VAL A 295 20.52 -6.88 -12.29
CA VAL A 295 19.64 -7.30 -13.40
C VAL A 295 18.16 -7.21 -12.98
N ALA A 296 17.80 -7.71 -11.81
CA ALA A 296 16.44 -7.66 -11.30
C ALA A 296 15.96 -6.22 -11.11
N MET A 297 16.81 -5.30 -10.62
CA MET A 297 16.50 -3.87 -10.52
C MET A 297 16.20 -3.28 -11.91
N LYS A 298 17.01 -3.58 -12.91
CA LYS A 298 16.79 -3.11 -14.28
C LYS A 298 15.43 -3.55 -14.83
N TYR A 299 15.10 -4.83 -14.70
CA TYR A 299 13.81 -5.34 -15.19
C TYR A 299 12.61 -4.82 -14.38
N PHE A 300 12.78 -4.61 -13.08
CA PHE A 300 11.78 -3.94 -12.26
C PHE A 300 11.47 -2.53 -12.80
N ILE A 301 12.51 -1.75 -13.07
CA ILE A 301 12.35 -0.38 -13.62
C ILE A 301 11.69 -0.42 -14.99
N ILE A 302 12.12 -1.29 -15.90
CA ILE A 302 11.51 -1.43 -17.23
C ILE A 302 10.01 -1.78 -17.09
N PHE A 303 9.68 -2.74 -16.24
CA PHE A 303 8.29 -3.17 -16.06
C PHE A 303 7.42 -2.06 -15.45
N THR A 304 7.94 -1.34 -14.45
CA THR A 304 7.18 -0.23 -13.84
C THR A 304 7.05 0.96 -14.78
N LEU A 305 8.06 1.26 -15.63
CA LEU A 305 7.93 2.27 -16.68
C LEU A 305 6.90 1.87 -17.74
N LEU A 306 6.85 0.59 -18.14
CA LEU A 306 5.83 0.08 -19.06
C LEU A 306 4.43 0.25 -18.47
N ALA A 307 4.25 -0.09 -17.20
CA ALA A 307 2.98 0.08 -16.50
C ALA A 307 2.60 1.56 -16.37
N PHE A 308 3.57 2.44 -16.09
CA PHE A 308 3.39 3.88 -16.07
C PHE A 308 2.88 4.40 -17.42
N LEU A 309 3.56 4.05 -18.51
CA LEU A 309 3.16 4.45 -19.87
C LEU A 309 1.79 3.89 -20.25
N ALA A 310 1.46 2.66 -19.84
CA ALA A 310 0.16 2.08 -20.07
C ALA A 310 -0.95 2.87 -19.36
N VAL A 311 -0.77 3.23 -18.09
CA VAL A 311 -1.78 4.02 -17.35
C VAL A 311 -1.93 5.41 -17.96
N VAL A 312 -0.83 6.10 -18.27
CA VAL A 312 -0.90 7.44 -18.87
C VAL A 312 -1.46 7.39 -20.29
N GLY A 313 -1.03 6.43 -21.12
CA GLY A 313 -1.49 6.31 -22.51
C GLY A 313 -2.99 5.99 -22.60
N TYR A 314 -3.53 5.25 -21.65
CA TYR A 314 -4.95 4.92 -21.58
C TYR A 314 -5.71 5.76 -20.54
N MET A 315 -5.19 6.94 -20.14
CA MET A 315 -5.83 7.79 -19.13
C MET A 315 -7.25 8.19 -19.53
N ASN A 316 -7.53 8.43 -20.80
CA ASN A 316 -8.88 8.72 -21.29
C ASN A 316 -9.88 7.58 -21.06
N LEU A 317 -9.41 6.33 -21.03
CA LEU A 317 -10.24 5.18 -20.68
C LEU A 317 -10.31 5.01 -19.16
N ILE A 318 -9.17 5.13 -18.47
CA ILE A 318 -9.04 4.92 -17.01
C ILE A 318 -9.82 5.97 -16.23
N ARG A 319 -9.90 7.22 -16.70
CA ARG A 319 -10.69 8.28 -16.05
C ARG A 319 -12.15 7.90 -15.83
N ASN A 320 -12.71 7.02 -16.66
CA ASN A 320 -14.09 6.56 -16.54
C ASN A 320 -14.32 5.63 -15.32
N LEU A 321 -13.22 5.21 -14.66
CA LEU A 321 -13.28 4.50 -13.36
C LEU A 321 -13.62 5.41 -12.18
N ILE A 322 -13.58 6.72 -12.36
CA ILE A 322 -13.93 7.71 -11.33
C ILE A 322 -14.98 8.68 -11.87
N GLY A 323 -15.75 9.30 -10.98
CA GLY A 323 -16.73 10.31 -11.37
C GLY A 323 -16.10 11.48 -12.14
N SER A 324 -16.85 12.06 -13.09
CA SER A 324 -16.37 13.16 -13.94
C SER A 324 -15.87 14.38 -13.16
N ASP A 325 -16.48 14.67 -12.02
CA ASP A 325 -16.13 15.80 -11.14
C ASP A 325 -14.70 15.70 -10.58
N TYR A 326 -14.13 14.49 -10.57
CA TYR A 326 -12.79 14.20 -10.08
C TYR A 326 -11.70 14.29 -11.16
N TRP A 327 -12.09 14.46 -12.43
CA TRP A 327 -11.13 14.48 -13.54
C TRP A 327 -10.16 15.67 -13.49
N THR A 328 -10.54 16.73 -12.80
CA THR A 328 -9.68 17.90 -12.57
C THR A 328 -8.35 17.55 -11.92
N GLY A 329 -8.27 16.43 -11.18
CA GLY A 329 -7.05 15.97 -10.50
C GLY A 329 -6.19 15.00 -11.32
N LEU A 330 -6.61 14.53 -12.50
CA LEU A 330 -5.91 13.47 -13.23
C LEU A 330 -4.47 13.81 -13.60
N TYR A 331 -4.14 15.08 -13.78
CA TYR A 331 -2.77 15.52 -14.08
C TYR A 331 -1.77 15.25 -12.96
N VAL A 332 -2.24 14.96 -11.74
CA VAL A 332 -1.39 14.60 -10.60
C VAL A 332 -1.04 13.11 -10.59
N VAL A 333 -1.84 12.27 -11.27
CA VAL A 333 -1.62 10.81 -11.31
C VAL A 333 -0.20 10.44 -11.73
N PRO A 334 0.38 11.00 -12.81
CA PRO A 334 1.76 10.68 -13.20
C PRO A 334 2.79 11.01 -12.13
N ILE A 335 2.59 12.08 -11.37
CA ILE A 335 3.51 12.50 -10.28
C ILE A 335 3.49 11.46 -9.16
N VAL A 336 2.29 11.04 -8.73
CA VAL A 336 2.14 10.03 -7.67
C VAL A 336 2.66 8.66 -8.15
N MET A 337 2.40 8.29 -9.40
CA MET A 337 2.94 7.04 -9.98
C MET A 337 4.48 7.06 -10.01
N ALA A 338 5.09 8.19 -10.38
CA ALA A 338 6.54 8.34 -10.33
C ALA A 338 7.08 8.22 -8.91
N ALA A 339 6.38 8.77 -7.91
CA ALA A 339 6.71 8.60 -6.50
C ALA A 339 6.71 7.11 -6.09
N GLU A 340 5.69 6.35 -6.51
CA GLU A 340 5.59 4.91 -6.23
C GLU A 340 6.69 4.10 -6.93
N ILE A 341 7.14 4.50 -8.13
CA ILE A 341 8.31 3.91 -8.80
C ILE A 341 9.57 4.15 -7.96
N MET A 342 9.79 5.39 -7.47
CA MET A 342 10.93 5.71 -6.59
C MET A 342 10.91 4.88 -5.31
N MET A 343 9.74 4.70 -4.71
CA MET A 343 9.57 3.81 -3.56
C MET A 343 9.91 2.35 -3.92
N GLY A 344 9.48 1.86 -5.07
CA GLY A 344 9.80 0.52 -5.55
C GLY A 344 11.30 0.31 -5.77
N ILE A 345 11.98 1.28 -6.33
CA ILE A 345 13.45 1.27 -6.49
C ILE A 345 14.12 1.29 -5.11
N TYR A 346 13.64 2.13 -4.18
CA TYR A 346 14.12 2.15 -2.81
C TYR A 346 13.97 0.80 -2.11
N PHE A 347 12.86 0.09 -2.31
CA PHE A 347 12.69 -1.28 -1.80
C PHE A 347 13.72 -2.25 -2.36
N ASN A 348 13.99 -2.20 -3.66
CA ASN A 348 15.04 -3.04 -4.27
C ASN A 348 16.42 -2.70 -3.72
N LEU A 349 16.72 -1.41 -3.53
CA LEU A 349 17.97 -0.98 -2.89
C LEU A 349 18.05 -1.47 -1.44
N SER A 350 16.92 -1.64 -0.73
CA SER A 350 16.92 -2.02 0.69
C SER A 350 17.63 -3.35 0.98
N PHE A 351 17.82 -4.21 -0.03
CA PHE A 351 18.48 -5.49 0.18
C PHE A 351 19.96 -5.35 0.56
N TRP A 352 20.66 -4.29 0.13
CA TRP A 352 22.06 -4.14 0.51
C TRP A 352 22.27 -4.08 2.02
N TYR A 353 21.44 -3.31 2.76
CA TYR A 353 21.58 -3.22 4.21
C TYR A 353 20.93 -4.38 4.98
N LYS A 354 19.91 -5.05 4.38
CA LYS A 354 19.31 -6.25 4.95
C LYS A 354 20.27 -7.44 4.90
N LEU A 355 21.03 -7.58 3.81
CA LEU A 355 21.98 -8.68 3.60
C LEU A 355 23.23 -8.58 4.48
N ILE A 356 23.59 -7.37 4.94
CA ILE A 356 24.73 -7.15 5.85
C ILE A 356 24.29 -6.83 7.28
N ASP A 357 23.02 -7.13 7.64
CA ASP A 357 22.43 -6.91 8.96
C ASP A 357 22.47 -5.47 9.49
N LYS A 358 22.63 -4.47 8.60
CA LYS A 358 22.63 -3.04 8.95
C LYS A 358 21.28 -2.39 8.72
N THR A 359 20.20 -3.00 9.20
CA THR A 359 18.79 -2.58 8.96
C THR A 359 18.45 -1.18 9.48
N ILE A 360 19.27 -0.62 10.36
CA ILE A 360 19.12 0.75 10.86
C ILE A 360 19.11 1.79 9.71
N TRP A 361 19.83 1.53 8.61
CA TRP A 361 19.84 2.41 7.45
C TRP A 361 18.45 2.56 6.82
N GLY A 362 17.65 1.49 6.84
CA GLY A 362 16.27 1.56 6.37
C GLY A 362 15.41 2.56 7.18
N ALA A 363 15.57 2.58 8.50
CA ALA A 363 14.88 3.54 9.36
C ALA A 363 15.36 4.98 9.12
N ILE A 364 16.68 5.18 8.96
CA ILE A 364 17.28 6.50 8.69
C ILE A 364 16.78 7.06 7.37
N PHE A 365 16.85 6.28 6.27
CA PHE A 365 16.43 6.76 4.96
C PHE A 365 14.92 7.03 4.89
N SER A 366 14.10 6.14 5.46
CA SER A 366 12.65 6.36 5.55
C SER A 366 12.31 7.57 6.42
N GLY A 367 13.04 7.78 7.51
CA GLY A 367 12.87 8.93 8.38
C GLY A 367 13.22 10.27 7.69
N ILE A 368 14.35 10.30 6.96
CA ILE A 368 14.75 11.49 6.18
C ILE A 368 13.72 11.74 5.06
N GLY A 369 13.31 10.70 4.33
CA GLY A 369 12.27 10.81 3.30
C GLY A 369 10.96 11.37 3.85
N CYS A 370 10.53 10.88 5.03
CA CYS A 370 9.36 11.41 5.73
C CYS A 370 9.53 12.88 6.11
N ALA A 371 10.68 13.28 6.63
CA ALA A 371 10.96 14.68 6.97
C ALA A 371 10.92 15.59 5.75
N VAL A 372 11.43 15.13 4.59
CA VAL A 372 11.36 15.88 3.33
C VAL A 372 9.91 16.01 2.85
N LEU A 373 9.13 14.92 2.87
CA LEU A 373 7.71 14.92 2.53
C LEU A 373 6.96 15.92 3.40
N LEU A 374 7.16 15.88 4.71
CA LEU A 374 6.53 16.80 5.65
C LEU A 374 6.94 18.25 5.39
N ALA A 375 8.23 18.53 5.18
CA ALA A 375 8.73 19.88 4.89
C ALA A 375 8.10 20.44 3.61
N VAL A 376 8.02 19.65 2.53
CA VAL A 376 7.36 20.06 1.28
C VAL A 376 5.88 20.34 1.53
N ASN A 377 5.19 19.49 2.28
CA ASN A 377 3.78 19.71 2.59
C ASN A 377 3.56 20.99 3.42
N PHE A 378 4.32 21.19 4.49
CA PHE A 378 4.18 22.39 5.33
C PHE A 378 4.45 23.70 4.57
N ILE A 379 5.40 23.69 3.64
CA ILE A 379 5.79 24.89 2.89
C ILE A 379 4.83 25.16 1.72
N PHE A 380 4.43 24.12 0.98
CA PHE A 380 3.79 24.31 -0.32
C PHE A 380 2.29 24.00 -0.34
N VAL A 381 1.76 23.14 0.54
CA VAL A 381 0.32 22.83 0.58
C VAL A 381 -0.55 24.06 0.81
N PRO A 382 -0.18 25.01 1.70
CA PRO A 382 -0.99 26.22 1.89
C PRO A 382 -1.22 27.03 0.62
N ARG A 383 -0.30 26.94 -0.35
CA ARG A 383 -0.35 27.72 -1.60
C ARG A 383 -0.81 26.90 -2.80
N TYR A 384 -0.43 25.63 -2.89
CA TYR A 384 -0.62 24.79 -4.09
C TYR A 384 -1.59 23.63 -3.87
N GLY A 385 -2.19 23.52 -2.66
CA GLY A 385 -3.14 22.47 -2.34
C GLY A 385 -2.58 21.06 -2.53
N TYR A 386 -3.41 20.13 -3.02
CA TYR A 386 -3.05 18.71 -3.15
C TYR A 386 -1.91 18.42 -4.15
N VAL A 387 -1.63 19.34 -5.07
CA VAL A 387 -0.48 19.20 -5.98
C VAL A 387 0.83 19.12 -5.21
N ALA A 388 0.94 19.94 -4.15
CA ALA A 388 2.10 19.92 -3.27
C ALA A 388 2.21 18.59 -2.51
N CYS A 389 1.09 17.93 -2.15
CA CYS A 389 1.09 16.60 -1.55
C CYS A 389 1.73 15.56 -2.47
N ALA A 390 1.37 15.57 -3.76
CA ALA A 390 1.94 14.65 -4.74
C ALA A 390 3.46 14.85 -4.92
N TRP A 391 3.90 16.11 -5.03
CA TRP A 391 5.32 16.45 -5.12
C TRP A 391 6.07 16.16 -3.82
N GLY A 392 5.41 16.32 -2.66
CA GLY A 392 5.95 15.95 -1.36
C GLY A 392 6.25 14.44 -1.28
N GLY A 393 5.31 13.60 -1.72
CA GLY A 393 5.51 12.16 -1.82
C GLY A 393 6.65 11.78 -2.76
N PHE A 394 6.71 12.42 -3.95
CA PHE A 394 7.79 12.21 -4.90
C PHE A 394 9.16 12.60 -4.31
N ALA A 395 9.27 13.80 -3.72
CA ALA A 395 10.50 14.28 -3.13
C ALA A 395 10.98 13.39 -1.96
N GLY A 396 10.05 12.94 -1.10
CA GLY A 396 10.35 12.06 0.03
C GLY A 396 10.91 10.71 -0.42
N TYR A 397 10.23 10.04 -1.35
CA TYR A 397 10.70 8.75 -1.85
C TYR A 397 11.95 8.85 -2.73
N ALA A 398 12.07 9.90 -3.55
CA ALA A 398 13.28 10.15 -4.32
C ALA A 398 14.48 10.39 -3.39
N THR A 399 14.32 11.14 -2.30
CA THR A 399 15.37 11.36 -1.31
C THR A 399 15.81 10.06 -0.65
N ALA A 400 14.86 9.25 -0.18
CA ALA A 400 15.17 7.94 0.43
C ALA A 400 15.89 7.01 -0.55
N MET A 401 15.45 6.97 -1.81
CA MET A 401 16.06 6.18 -2.89
C MET A 401 17.51 6.63 -3.16
N VAL A 402 17.71 7.94 -3.36
CA VAL A 402 19.04 8.51 -3.68
C VAL A 402 20.03 8.26 -2.53
N LEU A 403 19.62 8.53 -1.29
CA LEU A 403 20.46 8.27 -0.11
C LEU A 403 20.81 6.77 0.02
N SER A 404 19.82 5.88 -0.16
CA SER A 404 20.05 4.44 -0.11
C SER A 404 21.01 3.97 -1.20
N TYR A 405 20.94 4.56 -2.40
CA TYR A 405 21.86 4.25 -3.48
C TYR A 405 23.30 4.67 -3.13
N PHE A 406 23.54 5.94 -2.77
CA PHE A 406 24.89 6.44 -2.52
C PHE A 406 25.56 5.78 -1.31
N VAL A 407 24.82 5.58 -0.22
CA VAL A 407 25.35 4.88 0.95
C VAL A 407 25.57 3.40 0.63
N GLY A 408 24.64 2.77 -0.12
CA GLY A 408 24.79 1.38 -0.54
C GLY A 408 26.03 1.15 -1.41
N GLN A 409 26.37 2.08 -2.30
CA GLN A 409 27.59 2.00 -3.11
C GLN A 409 28.88 2.10 -2.28
N ARG A 410 28.83 2.70 -1.09
CA ARG A 410 29.97 2.76 -0.16
C ARG A 410 30.10 1.52 0.72
N GLU A 411 28.97 1.03 1.22
CA GLU A 411 28.93 -0.06 2.21
C GLU A 411 28.92 -1.46 1.57
N ASN A 412 28.21 -1.64 0.47
CA ASN A 412 28.08 -2.91 -0.26
C ASN A 412 27.87 -2.63 -1.75
N PRO A 413 28.94 -2.27 -2.50
CA PRO A 413 28.83 -1.83 -3.88
C PRO A 413 28.21 -2.91 -4.79
N ILE A 414 27.19 -2.51 -5.55
CA ILE A 414 26.50 -3.31 -6.58
C ILE A 414 26.58 -2.52 -7.88
N GLN A 415 27.05 -3.15 -8.95
CA GLN A 415 27.20 -2.51 -10.25
C GLN A 415 25.85 -2.51 -10.99
N TYR A 416 25.02 -1.51 -10.73
CA TYR A 416 23.78 -1.32 -11.47
C TYR A 416 24.06 -0.81 -12.90
N PRO A 417 23.32 -1.29 -13.92
CA PRO A 417 23.47 -0.82 -15.30
C PRO A 417 22.80 0.55 -15.50
N LEU A 418 23.34 1.59 -14.84
CA LEU A 418 22.75 2.94 -14.81
C LEU A 418 22.57 3.55 -16.21
N ARG A 419 23.52 3.30 -17.12
CA ARG A 419 23.41 3.79 -18.50
C ARG A 419 22.16 3.27 -19.18
N ASP A 420 21.87 1.98 -19.04
CA ASP A 420 20.68 1.36 -19.61
C ASP A 420 19.40 1.88 -18.95
N ILE A 421 19.42 1.95 -17.62
CA ILE A 421 18.29 2.50 -16.84
C ILE A 421 17.99 3.94 -17.26
N CYS A 422 19.01 4.81 -17.38
CA CYS A 422 18.83 6.19 -17.81
C CYS A 422 18.24 6.29 -19.23
N VAL A 423 18.66 5.41 -20.15
CA VAL A 423 18.08 5.37 -21.50
C VAL A 423 16.60 5.00 -21.46
N TYR A 424 16.22 3.97 -20.69
CA TYR A 424 14.78 3.59 -20.57
C TYR A 424 13.96 4.68 -19.91
N VAL A 425 14.48 5.32 -18.86
CA VAL A 425 13.80 6.45 -18.21
C VAL A 425 13.66 7.63 -19.18
N ALA A 426 14.71 8.00 -19.92
CA ALA A 426 14.63 9.10 -20.87
C ALA A 426 13.62 8.83 -21.98
N VAL A 427 13.61 7.61 -22.55
CA VAL A 427 12.62 7.22 -23.56
C VAL A 427 11.21 7.23 -22.97
N ALA A 428 11.03 6.70 -21.76
CA ALA A 428 9.71 6.71 -21.10
C ALA A 428 9.20 8.14 -20.86
N VAL A 429 10.07 9.08 -20.44
CA VAL A 429 9.70 10.49 -20.27
C VAL A 429 9.32 11.13 -21.58
N LEU A 430 10.05 10.87 -22.67
CA LEU A 430 9.69 11.38 -24.01
C LEU A 430 8.34 10.83 -24.48
N LEU A 431 8.13 9.52 -24.33
CA LEU A 431 6.85 8.89 -24.69
C LEU A 431 5.70 9.40 -23.81
N PHE A 432 5.94 9.64 -22.52
CA PHE A 432 4.97 10.25 -21.63
C PHE A 432 4.52 11.62 -22.13
N LEU A 433 5.46 12.49 -22.48
CA LEU A 433 5.14 13.83 -23.03
C LEU A 433 4.34 13.73 -24.34
N CYS A 434 4.73 12.81 -25.23
CA CYS A 434 3.97 12.57 -26.45
C CYS A 434 2.55 12.05 -26.18
N MET A 435 2.40 11.08 -25.27
CA MET A 435 1.10 10.50 -24.92
C MET A 435 0.19 11.52 -24.22
N ASP A 436 0.74 12.38 -23.36
CA ASP A 436 -0.02 13.43 -22.71
C ASP A 436 -0.56 14.45 -23.71
N GLU A 437 0.28 14.86 -24.68
CA GLU A 437 -0.15 15.76 -25.75
C GLU A 437 -1.19 15.10 -26.68
N VAL A 438 -1.01 13.84 -27.02
CA VAL A 438 -1.97 13.04 -27.79
C VAL A 438 -3.33 12.96 -27.08
N ASN A 439 -3.32 12.71 -25.78
CA ASN A 439 -4.54 12.63 -24.97
C ASN A 439 -5.30 13.96 -24.89
N ARG A 440 -4.60 15.10 -25.03
CA ARG A 440 -5.20 16.45 -25.01
C ARG A 440 -5.74 16.91 -26.35
N THR A 441 -5.06 16.53 -27.44
CA THR A 441 -5.30 17.11 -28.75
C THR A 441 -6.11 16.20 -29.69
N ILE A 442 -6.09 14.88 -29.49
CA ILE A 442 -6.68 13.91 -30.39
C ILE A 442 -7.94 13.29 -29.78
N PRO A 443 -9.01 13.03 -30.57
CA PRO A 443 -10.20 12.33 -30.08
C PRO A 443 -9.85 10.97 -29.47
N GLU A 444 -10.63 10.53 -28.49
CA GLU A 444 -10.35 9.38 -27.61
C GLU A 444 -9.91 8.10 -28.36
N TRP A 445 -10.62 7.72 -29.42
CA TRP A 445 -10.28 6.54 -30.24
C TRP A 445 -8.94 6.67 -30.99
N GLY A 446 -8.69 7.85 -31.53
CA GLY A 446 -7.41 8.15 -32.18
C GLY A 446 -6.25 8.15 -31.19
N ALA A 447 -6.46 8.72 -30.00
CA ALA A 447 -5.48 8.73 -28.93
C ALA A 447 -5.14 7.30 -28.46
N ILE A 448 -6.14 6.42 -28.30
CA ILE A 448 -5.93 5.02 -27.93
C ILE A 448 -5.03 4.31 -28.96
N VAL A 449 -5.30 4.48 -30.26
CA VAL A 449 -4.51 3.85 -31.33
C VAL A 449 -3.06 4.35 -31.29
N ILE A 450 -2.86 5.67 -31.25
CA ILE A 450 -1.52 6.27 -31.25
C ILE A 450 -0.75 5.86 -30.00
N ASN A 451 -1.37 5.94 -28.83
CA ASN A 451 -0.73 5.56 -27.55
C ASN A 451 -0.39 4.06 -27.50
N THR A 452 -1.22 3.21 -28.13
CA THR A 452 -0.88 1.79 -28.30
C THR A 452 0.37 1.61 -29.15
N LEU A 453 0.50 2.34 -30.26
CA LEU A 453 1.69 2.28 -31.11
C LEU A 453 2.94 2.78 -30.36
N LEU A 454 2.83 3.87 -29.58
CA LEU A 454 3.93 4.38 -28.77
C LEU A 454 4.34 3.37 -27.67
N LEU A 455 3.37 2.70 -27.05
CA LEU A 455 3.62 1.66 -26.05
C LEU A 455 4.32 0.45 -26.70
N LEU A 456 3.86 0.01 -27.87
CA LEU A 456 4.49 -1.06 -28.64
C LEU A 456 5.90 -0.68 -29.07
N ALA A 457 6.16 0.59 -29.41
CA ALA A 457 7.52 1.07 -29.72
C ALA A 457 8.44 0.94 -28.49
N PHE A 458 7.96 1.26 -27.28
CA PHE A 458 8.72 1.03 -26.05
C PHE A 458 9.01 -0.45 -25.83
N VAL A 459 8.01 -1.32 -26.00
CA VAL A 459 8.17 -2.78 -25.88
C VAL A 459 9.16 -3.29 -26.91
N ALA A 460 9.07 -2.84 -28.18
CA ALA A 460 10.01 -3.22 -29.24
C ALA A 460 11.45 -2.82 -28.91
N LEU A 461 11.65 -1.62 -28.32
CA LEU A 461 12.95 -1.17 -27.86
C LEU A 461 13.52 -2.11 -26.79
N VAL A 462 12.69 -2.46 -25.78
CA VAL A 462 13.09 -3.38 -24.71
C VAL A 462 13.44 -4.76 -25.27
N VAL A 463 12.60 -5.31 -26.14
CA VAL A 463 12.82 -6.62 -26.75
C VAL A 463 14.10 -6.64 -27.59
N LYS A 464 14.32 -5.61 -28.42
CA LYS A 464 15.52 -5.50 -29.27
C LYS A 464 16.81 -5.42 -28.44
N ARG A 465 16.76 -4.75 -27.29
CA ARG A 465 17.96 -4.46 -26.48
C ARG A 465 18.27 -5.53 -25.45
N ASP A 466 17.25 -6.04 -24.74
CA ASP A 466 17.46 -6.93 -23.58
C ASP A 466 16.90 -8.35 -23.77
N PHE A 467 16.01 -8.56 -24.74
CA PHE A 467 15.42 -9.87 -25.06
C PHE A 467 15.55 -10.17 -26.56
N PRO A 468 16.78 -10.36 -27.09
CA PRO A 468 16.91 -10.72 -28.48
C PRO A 468 16.13 -12.00 -28.76
N LEU A 469 15.20 -11.91 -29.73
CA LEU A 469 14.21 -12.95 -30.05
C LEU A 469 14.86 -14.32 -30.33
N GLU A 470 16.13 -14.33 -30.67
CA GLU A 470 16.95 -15.54 -30.89
C GLU A 470 17.14 -16.40 -29.63
N ASN A 471 17.04 -15.80 -28.44
CA ASN A 471 17.25 -16.46 -27.15
C ASN A 471 15.96 -16.99 -26.51
N LEU A 472 14.79 -16.71 -27.09
CA LEU A 472 13.50 -17.19 -26.57
C LEU A 472 13.27 -18.66 -26.96
N PRO A 473 12.98 -19.55 -25.97
CA PRO A 473 12.91 -21.01 -26.21
C PRO A 473 11.80 -21.45 -27.21
N VAL A 474 10.80 -20.61 -27.44
CA VAL A 474 9.69 -20.89 -28.36
C VAL A 474 9.89 -20.24 -29.72
N ILE A 475 10.39 -19.01 -29.77
CA ILE A 475 10.54 -18.19 -30.98
C ILE A 475 11.92 -18.38 -31.61
N GLY A 476 12.97 -18.56 -30.82
CA GLY A 476 14.36 -18.74 -31.30
C GLY A 476 14.57 -19.98 -32.18
N LYS A 477 13.74 -21.02 -32.01
CA LYS A 477 13.76 -22.19 -32.92
C LYS A 477 13.27 -21.87 -34.33
N ARG A 478 12.47 -20.84 -34.52
CA ARG A 478 11.94 -20.42 -35.85
C ARG A 478 12.93 -19.53 -36.60
N PHE A 479 13.70 -18.69 -35.89
CA PHE A 479 14.70 -17.80 -36.48
C PHE A 479 16.05 -18.48 -36.80
N ARG A 480 16.37 -19.62 -36.17
CA ARG A 480 17.56 -20.43 -36.51
C ARG A 480 17.37 -21.34 -37.73
N ARG A 481 16.19 -21.35 -38.34
CA ARG A 481 15.88 -22.16 -39.53
C ARG A 481 15.75 -21.33 -40.81
N GLN A 482 16.04 -20.06 -40.76
CA GLN A 482 16.26 -19.18 -41.91
C GLN A 482 17.74 -18.76 -41.95
#